data_2636568f4c87b1b6785cebc176512b8b
#
_entry.id   2636568f4c87b1b6785cebc176512b8b
#
_cell.length_a   1.000
_cell.length_b   1.000
_cell.length_c   1.000
_cell.angle_alpha   90.00
_cell.angle_beta   90.00
_cell.angle_gamma   90.00
#
_symmetry.space_group_name_H-M   'P 1'
#
loop_
_entity.id
_entity.type
_entity.pdbx_description
1 polymer ?
#
loop_
_entity_poly.entity_id
_entity_poly.type
_entity_poly.pdbx_seq_one_letter_code
_entity_poly.pdbx_strand_id
1 'polypeptide(L)'
;MGTDFQLNMDDYLPLRDVVFNTLRQAILRGELKPGERLMEIQLANKLGVSRTPIREAIRKLELEGLVLMIPRRGAEVAEITEKSLRDVLEVRGALEELAVKLACQKITDEQITELRVADKEFEQALNSGDVTVYAEADVKFHDVIYHATDNQRLIQLLFNLREQMYRYRVEYLKREEAHGTLLVEHKKIIETIANRDMDAAVDAVCQHIDNQVSAVIDTIRMEK
;
A
#
# COMPACT_ATOMS: atom_id res chain seq x y z
N MET A 1 6.24 -19.35 20.26
CA MET A 1 4.80 -19.18 20.02
C MET A 1 4.61 -19.21 18.51
N GLY A 2 3.92 -20.20 17.96
CA GLY A 2 3.69 -20.28 16.52
C GLY A 2 2.64 -19.26 16.12
N THR A 3 2.97 -18.38 15.21
CA THR A 3 2.02 -17.49 14.54
C THR A 3 0.95 -18.33 13.83
N ASP A 4 -0.31 -18.07 14.16
CA ASP A 4 -1.43 -18.93 13.74
C ASP A 4 -2.21 -18.27 12.58
N PHE A 5 -1.57 -18.15 11.40
CA PHE A 5 -2.26 -17.76 10.19
C PHE A 5 -2.71 -18.98 9.39
N GLN A 6 -3.93 -18.94 8.84
CA GLN A 6 -4.57 -20.03 8.10
C GLN A 6 -4.97 -19.56 6.69
N LEU A 7 -5.15 -20.53 5.77
CA LEU A 7 -5.69 -20.23 4.45
C LEU A 7 -7.16 -19.80 4.57
N ASN A 8 -7.48 -18.63 4.04
CA ASN A 8 -8.87 -18.26 3.77
C ASN A 8 -9.18 -18.70 2.33
N MET A 9 -9.93 -19.79 2.20
CA MET A 9 -10.30 -20.36 0.90
C MET A 9 -11.45 -19.56 0.30
N ASP A 10 -11.12 -18.67 -0.63
CA ASP A 10 -12.10 -18.09 -1.53
C ASP A 10 -12.21 -19.01 -2.76
N ASP A 11 -13.40 -19.61 -2.99
CA ASP A 11 -13.62 -20.66 -3.98
C ASP A 11 -13.36 -20.23 -5.44
N TYR A 12 -13.16 -18.94 -5.68
CA TYR A 12 -12.94 -18.35 -7.01
C TYR A 12 -11.49 -18.01 -7.33
N LEU A 13 -10.56 -18.08 -6.36
CA LEU A 13 -9.17 -17.73 -6.59
C LEU A 13 -8.29 -18.97 -6.81
N PRO A 14 -7.33 -18.92 -7.75
CA PRO A 14 -6.30 -19.95 -7.85
C PRO A 14 -5.55 -20.11 -6.53
N LEU A 15 -5.23 -21.35 -6.14
CA LEU A 15 -4.58 -21.66 -4.86
C LEU A 15 -3.29 -20.85 -4.63
N ARG A 16 -2.52 -20.54 -5.68
CA ARG A 16 -1.33 -19.69 -5.60
C ARG A 16 -1.65 -18.27 -5.10
N ASP A 17 -2.82 -17.73 -5.54
CA ASP A 17 -3.23 -16.37 -5.17
C ASP A 17 -3.80 -16.36 -3.74
N VAL A 18 -4.48 -17.42 -3.32
CA VAL A 18 -4.89 -17.63 -1.92
C VAL A 18 -3.67 -17.68 -1.00
N VAL A 19 -2.66 -18.48 -1.35
CA VAL A 19 -1.39 -18.58 -0.58
C VAL A 19 -0.67 -17.23 -0.55
N PHE A 20 -0.58 -16.56 -1.70
CA PHE A 20 0.03 -15.24 -1.79
C PHE A 20 -0.65 -14.25 -0.85
N ASN A 21 -1.98 -14.11 -0.91
CA ASN A 21 -2.74 -13.22 -0.05
C ASN A 21 -2.56 -13.57 1.44
N THR A 22 -2.58 -14.86 1.78
CA THR A 22 -2.35 -15.33 3.15
C THR A 22 -0.98 -14.91 3.68
N LEU A 23 0.09 -15.18 2.92
CA LEU A 23 1.44 -14.82 3.33
C LEU A 23 1.64 -13.30 3.36
N ARG A 24 1.07 -12.58 2.40
CA ARG A 24 1.07 -11.12 2.34
C ARG A 24 0.45 -10.53 3.62
N GLN A 25 -0.74 -10.97 3.98
CA GLN A 25 -1.41 -10.51 5.20
C GLN A 25 -0.61 -10.85 6.47
N ALA A 26 -0.02 -12.03 6.53
CA ALA A 26 0.83 -12.43 7.66
C ALA A 26 2.07 -11.52 7.82
N ILE A 27 2.67 -11.10 6.70
CA ILE A 27 3.78 -10.12 6.72
C ILE A 27 3.29 -8.74 7.19
N LEU A 28 2.19 -8.25 6.62
CA LEU A 28 1.65 -6.92 6.92
C LEU A 28 1.17 -6.78 8.37
N ARG A 29 0.64 -7.86 8.95
CA ARG A 29 0.24 -7.91 10.36
C ARG A 29 1.40 -8.19 11.33
N GLY A 30 2.61 -8.40 10.80
CA GLY A 30 3.79 -8.71 11.62
C GLY A 30 3.81 -10.12 12.20
N GLU A 31 2.95 -11.03 11.73
CA GLU A 31 2.93 -12.44 12.10
C GLU A 31 4.16 -13.17 11.53
N LEU A 32 4.60 -12.77 10.33
CA LEU A 32 5.90 -13.06 9.76
C LEU A 32 6.78 -11.82 9.91
N LYS A 33 7.82 -11.93 10.73
CA LYS A 33 8.63 -10.78 11.13
C LYS A 33 9.66 -10.39 10.07
N PRO A 34 10.07 -9.11 9.99
CA PRO A 34 11.21 -8.70 9.20
C PRO A 34 12.45 -9.56 9.49
N GLY A 35 13.18 -9.98 8.45
CA GLY A 35 14.32 -10.88 8.54
C GLY A 35 13.96 -12.35 8.75
N GLU A 36 12.69 -12.70 8.95
CA GLU A 36 12.26 -14.09 9.11
C GLU A 36 12.40 -14.85 7.80
N ARG A 37 13.00 -16.04 7.90
CA ARG A 37 13.23 -16.90 6.75
C ARG A 37 11.98 -17.70 6.37
N LEU A 38 11.56 -17.57 5.12
CA LEU A 38 10.41 -18.27 4.56
C LEU A 38 10.82 -19.62 3.98
N MET A 39 10.65 -20.67 4.78
CA MET A 39 10.99 -22.03 4.39
C MET A 39 9.84 -22.69 3.61
N GLU A 40 10.01 -22.89 2.29
CA GLU A 40 8.96 -23.48 1.42
C GLU A 40 8.31 -24.74 2.00
N ILE A 41 9.13 -25.64 2.58
CA ILE A 41 8.64 -26.93 3.13
C ILE A 41 7.80 -26.67 4.38
N GLN A 42 8.23 -25.78 5.26
CA GLN A 42 7.50 -25.48 6.49
C GLN A 42 6.17 -24.78 6.19
N LEU A 43 6.18 -23.80 5.27
CA LEU A 43 4.98 -23.12 4.83
C LEU A 43 4.00 -24.05 4.11
N ALA A 44 4.50 -24.94 3.24
CA ALA A 44 3.68 -25.94 2.57
C ALA A 44 2.98 -26.87 3.57
N ASN A 45 3.71 -27.36 4.58
CA ASN A 45 3.15 -28.21 5.64
C ASN A 45 2.15 -27.43 6.50
N LYS A 46 2.47 -26.20 6.88
CA LYS A 46 1.62 -25.34 7.72
C LYS A 46 0.29 -25.00 7.05
N LEU A 47 0.33 -24.71 5.73
CA LEU A 47 -0.85 -24.31 4.97
C LEU A 47 -1.58 -25.50 4.30
N GLY A 48 -1.06 -26.75 4.43
CA GLY A 48 -1.68 -27.93 3.86
C GLY A 48 -1.66 -27.97 2.32
N VAL A 49 -0.67 -27.35 1.68
CA VAL A 49 -0.56 -27.24 0.22
C VAL A 49 0.76 -27.82 -0.31
N SER A 50 0.87 -28.03 -1.62
CA SER A 50 2.14 -28.42 -2.24
C SER A 50 3.13 -27.24 -2.27
N ARG A 51 4.42 -27.52 -2.54
CA ARG A 51 5.46 -26.48 -2.60
C ARG A 51 5.33 -25.51 -3.78
N THR A 52 4.66 -25.93 -4.85
CA THR A 52 4.51 -25.11 -6.06
C THR A 52 3.79 -23.80 -5.79
N PRO A 53 2.55 -23.76 -5.24
CA PRO A 53 1.87 -22.51 -4.92
C PRO A 53 2.63 -21.66 -3.89
N ILE A 54 3.38 -22.26 -2.97
CA ILE A 54 4.23 -21.51 -2.03
C ILE A 54 5.34 -20.77 -2.77
N ARG A 55 6.04 -21.46 -3.68
CA ARG A 55 7.12 -20.85 -4.47
C ARG A 55 6.63 -19.72 -5.38
N GLU A 56 5.47 -19.91 -6.02
CA GLU A 56 4.84 -18.88 -6.83
C GLU A 56 4.43 -17.67 -5.98
N ALA A 57 3.87 -17.91 -4.79
CA ALA A 57 3.52 -16.85 -3.85
C ALA A 57 4.77 -16.07 -3.37
N ILE A 58 5.84 -16.77 -2.99
CA ILE A 58 7.12 -16.13 -2.58
C ILE A 58 7.69 -15.26 -3.72
N ARG A 59 7.66 -15.75 -4.95
CA ARG A 59 8.08 -14.95 -6.12
C ARG A 59 7.25 -13.67 -6.28
N LYS A 60 5.94 -13.78 -6.06
CA LYS A 60 5.05 -12.63 -6.16
C LYS A 60 5.32 -11.62 -5.03
N LEU A 61 5.56 -12.11 -3.81
CA LEU A 61 5.98 -11.29 -2.67
C LEU A 61 7.35 -10.61 -2.89
N GLU A 62 8.28 -11.27 -3.59
CA GLU A 62 9.56 -10.67 -3.99
C GLU A 62 9.35 -9.51 -4.98
N LEU A 63 8.47 -9.68 -5.97
CA LEU A 63 8.12 -8.60 -6.91
C LEU A 63 7.47 -7.40 -6.22
N GLU A 64 6.75 -7.61 -5.11
CA GLU A 64 6.19 -6.56 -4.27
C GLU A 64 7.19 -5.98 -3.26
N GLY A 65 8.43 -6.49 -3.23
CA GLY A 65 9.44 -6.03 -2.27
C GLY A 65 9.17 -6.43 -0.82
N LEU A 66 8.17 -7.31 -0.57
CA LEU A 66 7.86 -7.83 0.77
C LEU A 66 8.80 -8.96 1.20
N VAL A 67 9.49 -9.58 0.25
CA VAL A 67 10.44 -10.67 0.45
C VAL A 67 11.69 -10.39 -0.35
N LEU A 68 12.84 -10.77 0.19
CA LEU A 68 14.15 -10.73 -0.48
C LEU A 68 14.64 -12.15 -0.72
N MET A 69 15.13 -12.42 -1.94
CA MET A 69 15.84 -13.67 -2.23
C MET A 69 17.32 -13.51 -1.92
N ILE A 70 17.77 -14.14 -0.85
CA ILE A 70 19.16 -14.08 -0.42
C ILE A 70 19.91 -15.32 -0.94
N PRO A 71 21.02 -15.15 -1.72
CA PRO A 71 21.79 -16.26 -2.23
C PRO A 71 22.16 -17.26 -1.12
N ARG A 72 21.92 -18.54 -1.35
CA ARG A 72 22.19 -19.67 -0.43
C ARG A 72 21.35 -19.69 0.86
N ARG A 73 20.60 -18.63 1.18
CA ARG A 73 19.72 -18.55 2.37
C ARG A 73 18.25 -18.72 2.01
N GLY A 74 17.86 -18.41 0.77
CA GLY A 74 16.48 -18.49 0.29
C GLY A 74 15.71 -17.19 0.52
N ALA A 75 14.40 -17.29 0.69
CA ALA A 75 13.51 -16.18 0.88
C ALA A 75 13.49 -15.70 2.34
N GLU A 76 13.59 -14.39 2.55
CA GLU A 76 13.45 -13.74 3.85
C GLU A 76 12.48 -12.56 3.76
N VAL A 77 11.68 -12.32 4.80
CA VAL A 77 10.81 -11.14 4.89
C VAL A 77 11.66 -9.88 4.85
N ALA A 78 11.34 -8.97 3.93
CA ALA A 78 12.10 -7.73 3.77
C ALA A 78 11.95 -6.82 4.99
N GLU A 79 13.04 -6.18 5.40
CA GLU A 79 13.02 -5.12 6.38
C GLU A 79 12.57 -3.80 5.75
N ILE A 80 11.86 -2.98 6.51
CA ILE A 80 11.63 -1.58 6.15
C ILE A 80 12.91 -0.81 6.50
N THR A 81 13.62 -0.32 5.48
CA THR A 81 14.77 0.56 5.68
C THR A 81 14.45 1.98 5.22
N GLU A 82 15.07 2.98 5.86
CA GLU A 82 14.93 4.37 5.42
C GLU A 82 15.32 4.55 3.95
N LYS A 83 16.37 3.82 3.50
CA LYS A 83 16.79 3.87 2.10
C LYS A 83 15.72 3.32 1.16
N SER A 84 15.21 2.11 1.41
CA SER A 84 14.19 1.50 0.54
C SER A 84 12.90 2.30 0.50
N LEU A 85 12.53 2.94 1.62
CA LEU A 85 11.39 3.85 1.68
C LEU A 85 11.62 5.08 0.80
N ARG A 86 12.77 5.75 0.90
CA ARG A 86 13.10 6.92 0.09
C ARG A 86 13.14 6.61 -1.39
N ASP A 87 13.79 5.51 -1.78
CA ASP A 87 13.91 5.10 -3.18
C ASP A 87 12.52 4.90 -3.84
N VAL A 88 11.59 4.25 -3.15
CA VAL A 88 10.23 4.00 -3.69
C VAL A 88 9.36 5.27 -3.69
N LEU A 89 9.50 6.12 -2.67
CA LEU A 89 8.72 7.35 -2.55
C LEU A 89 9.16 8.44 -3.52
N GLU A 90 10.45 8.50 -3.88
CA GLU A 90 10.95 9.39 -4.93
C GLU A 90 10.28 9.09 -6.27
N VAL A 91 10.19 7.80 -6.65
CA VAL A 91 9.48 7.38 -7.87
C VAL A 91 7.98 7.64 -7.76
N ARG A 92 7.37 7.32 -6.60
CA ARG A 92 5.95 7.58 -6.36
C ARG A 92 5.63 9.07 -6.50
N GLY A 93 6.42 9.95 -5.89
CA GLY A 93 6.21 11.39 -5.94
C GLY A 93 6.11 11.90 -7.39
N ALA A 94 7.04 11.51 -8.26
CA ALA A 94 7.01 11.88 -9.67
C ALA A 94 5.77 11.36 -10.42
N LEU A 95 5.31 10.14 -10.13
CA LEU A 95 4.11 9.56 -10.76
C LEU A 95 2.81 10.19 -10.22
N GLU A 96 2.74 10.47 -8.93
CA GLU A 96 1.58 11.13 -8.30
C GLU A 96 1.44 12.59 -8.77
N GLU A 97 2.55 13.31 -8.91
CA GLU A 97 2.57 14.65 -9.51
C GLU A 97 1.99 14.64 -10.93
N LEU A 98 2.41 13.67 -11.75
CA LEU A 98 1.84 13.48 -13.09
C LEU A 98 0.36 13.11 -13.01
N ALA A 99 -0.03 12.26 -12.05
CA ALA A 99 -1.41 11.82 -11.89
C ALA A 99 -2.35 12.97 -11.57
N VAL A 100 -2.02 13.83 -10.59
CA VAL A 100 -2.88 14.96 -10.24
C VAL A 100 -2.94 16.01 -11.34
N LYS A 101 -1.86 16.26 -12.09
CA LYS A 101 -1.86 17.13 -13.27
C LYS A 101 -2.85 16.65 -14.33
N LEU A 102 -2.81 15.37 -14.66
CA LEU A 102 -3.72 14.75 -15.62
C LEU A 102 -5.15 14.69 -15.08
N ALA A 103 -5.35 14.39 -13.81
CA ALA A 103 -6.66 14.42 -13.17
C ALA A 103 -7.28 15.81 -13.25
N CYS A 104 -6.57 16.90 -12.91
CA CYS A 104 -7.06 18.26 -13.05
C CYS A 104 -7.56 18.60 -14.47
N GLN A 105 -6.94 18.01 -15.50
CA GLN A 105 -7.32 18.22 -16.88
C GLN A 105 -8.56 17.44 -17.33
N LYS A 106 -8.76 16.23 -16.77
CA LYS A 106 -9.68 15.23 -17.34
C LYS A 106 -10.83 14.83 -16.42
N ILE A 107 -10.72 15.06 -15.11
CA ILE A 107 -11.70 14.61 -14.13
C ILE A 107 -13.10 15.09 -14.46
N THR A 108 -14.10 14.22 -14.36
CA THR A 108 -15.52 14.54 -14.52
C THR A 108 -16.17 14.93 -13.19
N ASP A 109 -17.34 15.55 -13.26
CA ASP A 109 -18.10 15.95 -12.05
C ASP A 109 -18.55 14.70 -11.25
N GLU A 110 -18.82 13.59 -11.95
CA GLU A 110 -19.13 12.31 -11.33
C GLU A 110 -17.92 11.78 -10.54
N GLN A 111 -16.72 11.84 -11.12
CA GLN A 111 -15.48 11.40 -10.45
C GLN A 111 -15.11 12.33 -9.28
N ILE A 112 -15.39 13.65 -9.36
CA ILE A 112 -15.23 14.55 -8.20
C ILE A 112 -16.18 14.13 -7.07
N THR A 113 -17.39 13.73 -7.41
CA THR A 113 -18.35 13.23 -6.41
C THR A 113 -17.88 11.91 -5.80
N GLU A 114 -17.37 10.99 -6.62
CA GLU A 114 -16.78 9.72 -6.17
C GLU A 114 -15.58 9.94 -5.25
N LEU A 115 -14.71 10.90 -5.57
CA LEU A 115 -13.55 11.25 -4.75
C LEU A 115 -13.98 11.77 -3.37
N ARG A 116 -15.03 12.60 -3.30
CA ARG A 116 -15.60 13.06 -2.03
C ARG A 116 -16.27 11.94 -1.22
N VAL A 117 -16.86 10.95 -1.90
CA VAL A 117 -17.41 9.77 -1.24
C VAL A 117 -16.30 8.91 -0.66
N ALA A 118 -15.23 8.66 -1.43
CA ALA A 118 -14.06 7.91 -0.96
C ALA A 118 -13.39 8.56 0.27
N ASP A 119 -13.29 9.88 0.33
CA ASP A 119 -12.78 10.62 1.50
C ASP A 119 -13.69 10.42 2.74
N LYS A 120 -15.01 10.44 2.56
CA LYS A 120 -15.94 10.16 3.65
C LYS A 120 -15.88 8.70 4.12
N GLU A 121 -15.70 7.75 3.20
CA GLU A 121 -15.50 6.34 3.54
C GLU A 121 -14.21 6.17 4.36
N PHE A 122 -13.14 6.88 4.01
CA PHE A 122 -11.90 6.91 4.77
C PHE A 122 -12.12 7.49 6.18
N GLU A 123 -12.80 8.65 6.31
CA GLU A 123 -13.14 9.23 7.62
C GLU A 123 -13.96 8.26 8.49
N GLN A 124 -14.91 7.53 7.89
CA GLN A 124 -15.70 6.51 8.59
C GLN A 124 -14.86 5.29 8.98
N ALA A 125 -13.96 4.86 8.09
CA ALA A 125 -13.06 3.74 8.34
C ALA A 125 -12.22 3.95 9.60
N LEU A 126 -11.74 5.17 9.87
CA LEU A 126 -10.97 5.52 11.05
C LEU A 126 -11.68 5.21 12.38
N ASN A 127 -13.01 5.10 12.38
CA ASN A 127 -13.78 4.71 13.56
C ASN A 127 -13.82 3.20 13.80
N SER A 128 -13.35 2.37 12.85
CA SER A 128 -13.39 0.89 12.99
C SER A 128 -12.36 0.33 13.97
N GLY A 129 -11.26 1.06 14.21
CA GLY A 129 -10.12 0.56 15.01
C GLY A 129 -9.25 -0.45 14.26
N ASP A 130 -9.50 -0.73 12.98
CA ASP A 130 -8.73 -1.69 12.17
C ASP A 130 -7.91 -0.95 11.09
N VAL A 131 -6.59 -0.97 11.26
CA VAL A 131 -5.64 -0.32 10.34
C VAL A 131 -5.72 -0.87 8.91
N THR A 132 -6.14 -2.10 8.73
CA THR A 132 -6.33 -2.69 7.39
C THR A 132 -7.51 -2.01 6.68
N VAL A 133 -8.59 -1.77 7.41
CA VAL A 133 -9.77 -1.04 6.91
C VAL A 133 -9.41 0.40 6.53
N TYR A 134 -8.58 1.06 7.35
CA TYR A 134 -8.06 2.41 7.03
C TYR A 134 -7.26 2.40 5.72
N ALA A 135 -6.31 1.46 5.62
CA ALA A 135 -5.43 1.36 4.46
C ALA A 135 -6.19 1.06 3.17
N GLU A 136 -7.23 0.23 3.23
CA GLU A 136 -8.09 -0.06 2.08
C GLU A 136 -8.93 1.15 1.65
N ALA A 137 -9.45 1.91 2.61
CA ALA A 137 -10.22 3.12 2.31
C ALA A 137 -9.32 4.24 1.72
N ASP A 138 -8.10 4.42 2.24
CA ASP A 138 -7.11 5.34 1.71
C ASP A 138 -6.66 4.95 0.28
N VAL A 139 -6.51 3.65 0.01
CA VAL A 139 -6.26 3.15 -1.36
C VAL A 139 -7.38 3.54 -2.31
N LYS A 140 -8.64 3.37 -1.93
CA LYS A 140 -9.79 3.75 -2.76
C LYS A 140 -9.79 5.23 -3.12
N PHE A 141 -9.45 6.10 -2.15
CA PHE A 141 -9.34 7.53 -2.39
C PHE A 141 -8.34 7.84 -3.51
N HIS A 142 -7.14 7.29 -3.43
CA HIS A 142 -6.12 7.49 -4.45
C HIS A 142 -6.49 6.86 -5.80
N ASP A 143 -7.14 5.69 -5.79
CA ASP A 143 -7.55 5.01 -7.03
C ASP A 143 -8.51 5.86 -7.88
N VAL A 144 -9.40 6.64 -7.28
CA VAL A 144 -10.26 7.58 -8.01
C VAL A 144 -9.43 8.61 -8.78
N ILE A 145 -8.39 9.18 -8.13
CA ILE A 145 -7.48 10.14 -8.78
C ILE A 145 -6.74 9.48 -9.95
N TYR A 146 -6.25 8.24 -9.74
CA TYR A 146 -5.53 7.52 -10.78
C TYR A 146 -6.41 7.21 -12.00
N HIS A 147 -7.65 6.78 -11.76
CA HIS A 147 -8.61 6.53 -12.84
C HIS A 147 -8.99 7.82 -13.59
N ALA A 148 -9.08 8.96 -12.90
CA ALA A 148 -9.34 10.25 -13.54
C ALA A 148 -8.23 10.70 -14.50
N THR A 149 -7.02 10.10 -14.44
CA THR A 149 -5.94 10.41 -15.39
C THR A 149 -6.24 9.91 -16.81
N ASP A 150 -7.12 8.92 -16.97
CA ASP A 150 -7.37 8.23 -18.24
C ASP A 150 -6.07 7.82 -18.97
N ASN A 151 -5.06 7.39 -18.18
CA ASN A 151 -3.76 6.93 -18.67
C ASN A 151 -3.47 5.53 -18.12
N GLN A 152 -3.83 4.50 -18.87
CA GLN A 152 -3.72 3.11 -18.45
C GLN A 152 -2.30 2.70 -18.06
N ARG A 153 -1.26 3.29 -18.67
CA ARG A 153 0.13 3.00 -18.32
C ARG A 153 0.52 3.60 -16.97
N LEU A 154 0.10 4.83 -16.71
CA LEU A 154 0.33 5.49 -15.42
C LEU A 154 -0.42 4.74 -14.31
N ILE A 155 -1.69 4.41 -14.53
CA ILE A 155 -2.51 3.63 -13.59
C ILE A 155 -1.81 2.32 -13.22
N GLN A 156 -1.31 1.57 -14.21
CA GLN A 156 -0.63 0.30 -13.96
C GLN A 156 0.67 0.47 -13.17
N LEU A 157 1.46 1.52 -13.45
CA LEU A 157 2.68 1.82 -12.69
C LEU A 157 2.36 2.19 -11.23
N LEU A 158 1.34 3.03 -11.00
CA LEU A 158 0.88 3.42 -9.68
C LEU A 158 0.33 2.23 -8.89
N PHE A 159 -0.43 1.33 -9.53
CA PHE A 159 -0.93 0.12 -8.90
C PHE A 159 0.20 -0.84 -8.50
N ASN A 160 1.23 -0.99 -9.32
CA ASN A 160 2.40 -1.80 -8.97
C ASN A 160 3.16 -1.21 -7.78
N LEU A 161 3.33 0.12 -7.75
CA LEU A 161 3.95 0.82 -6.62
C LEU A 161 3.09 0.75 -5.36
N ARG A 162 1.76 0.85 -5.50
CA ARG A 162 0.82 0.74 -4.39
C ARG A 162 1.03 -0.53 -3.57
N GLU A 163 1.25 -1.67 -4.23
CA GLU A 163 1.49 -2.93 -3.56
C GLU A 163 2.78 -2.90 -2.72
N GLN A 164 3.85 -2.31 -3.28
CA GLN A 164 5.10 -2.09 -2.55
C GLN A 164 4.93 -1.09 -1.39
N MET A 165 4.07 -0.09 -1.58
CA MET A 165 3.79 0.96 -0.60
C MET A 165 2.84 0.54 0.51
N TYR A 166 2.07 -0.52 0.33
CA TYR A 166 1.00 -0.90 1.27
C TYR A 166 1.53 -1.10 2.69
N ARG A 167 2.70 -1.71 2.85
CA ARG A 167 3.35 -1.89 4.16
C ARG A 167 3.68 -0.55 4.82
N TYR A 168 4.24 0.40 4.07
CA TYR A 168 4.56 1.73 4.60
C TYR A 168 3.30 2.51 4.95
N ARG A 169 2.25 2.37 4.14
CA ARG A 169 0.93 2.95 4.41
C ARG A 169 0.35 2.41 5.72
N VAL A 170 0.38 1.10 5.94
CA VAL A 170 -0.07 0.49 7.19
C VAL A 170 0.72 1.04 8.39
N GLU A 171 2.06 1.13 8.29
CA GLU A 171 2.88 1.71 9.36
C GLU A 171 2.54 3.18 9.64
N TYR A 172 2.28 3.96 8.60
CA TYR A 172 1.85 5.35 8.75
C TYR A 172 0.48 5.47 9.44
N LEU A 173 -0.48 4.66 9.02
CA LEU A 173 -1.86 4.69 9.53
C LEU A 173 -2.03 4.12 10.94
N LYS A 174 -1.06 3.40 11.47
CA LYS A 174 -1.02 3.03 12.90
C LYS A 174 -0.88 4.23 13.83
N ARG A 175 -0.43 5.36 13.32
CA ARG A 175 -0.23 6.59 14.09
C ARG A 175 -1.52 7.40 14.13
N GLU A 176 -2.23 7.36 15.26
CA GLU A 176 -3.50 8.09 15.42
C GLU A 176 -3.36 9.59 15.19
N GLU A 177 -2.19 10.17 15.53
CA GLU A 177 -1.90 11.59 15.30
C GLU A 177 -1.89 11.98 13.82
N ALA A 178 -1.62 11.02 12.92
CA ALA A 178 -1.61 11.25 11.48
C ALA A 178 -3.02 11.37 10.89
N HIS A 179 -4.04 10.79 11.53
CA HIS A 179 -5.39 10.71 10.97
C HIS A 179 -6.01 12.09 10.71
N GLY A 180 -5.88 13.01 11.67
CA GLY A 180 -6.38 14.38 11.51
C GLY A 180 -5.69 15.15 10.37
N THR A 181 -4.38 14.97 10.23
CA THR A 181 -3.59 15.57 9.16
C THR A 181 -4.01 15.02 7.80
N LEU A 182 -4.18 13.69 7.67
CA LEU A 182 -4.62 13.04 6.45
C LEU A 182 -5.98 13.56 5.95
N LEU A 183 -6.95 13.71 6.84
CA LEU A 183 -8.27 14.24 6.48
C LEU A 183 -8.19 15.68 5.95
N VAL A 184 -7.30 16.50 6.49
CA VAL A 184 -7.08 17.86 6.00
C VAL A 184 -6.40 17.83 4.63
N GLU A 185 -5.40 16.97 4.44
CA GLU A 185 -4.68 16.81 3.18
C GLU A 185 -5.58 16.28 2.06
N HIS A 186 -6.40 15.25 2.32
CA HIS A 186 -7.36 14.73 1.36
C HIS A 186 -8.34 15.82 0.91
N LYS A 187 -8.91 16.60 1.83
CA LYS A 187 -9.80 17.71 1.50
C LYS A 187 -9.12 18.74 0.61
N LYS A 188 -7.85 19.09 0.90
CA LYS A 188 -7.07 20.00 0.07
C LYS A 188 -6.82 19.44 -1.34
N ILE A 189 -6.46 18.17 -1.46
CA ILE A 189 -6.29 17.50 -2.75
C ILE A 189 -7.60 17.50 -3.55
N ILE A 190 -8.73 17.19 -2.93
CA ILE A 190 -10.05 17.22 -3.57
C ILE A 190 -10.36 18.62 -4.10
N GLU A 191 -10.18 19.65 -3.27
CA GLU A 191 -10.50 21.04 -3.63
C GLU A 191 -9.65 21.52 -4.80
N THR A 192 -8.35 21.26 -4.79
CA THR A 192 -7.44 21.69 -5.85
C THR A 192 -7.73 20.98 -7.17
N ILE A 193 -8.01 19.66 -7.15
CA ILE A 193 -8.39 18.90 -8.34
C ILE A 193 -9.77 19.36 -8.87
N ALA A 194 -10.76 19.57 -8.00
CA ALA A 194 -12.09 20.01 -8.38
C ALA A 194 -12.07 21.42 -9.02
N ASN A 195 -11.19 22.30 -8.54
CA ASN A 195 -10.97 23.62 -9.11
C ASN A 195 -10.06 23.60 -10.36
N ARG A 196 -9.53 22.43 -10.74
CA ARG A 196 -8.59 22.23 -11.85
C ARG A 196 -7.31 23.07 -11.72
N ASP A 197 -6.91 23.36 -10.49
CA ASP A 197 -5.69 24.11 -10.17
C ASP A 197 -4.51 23.11 -10.08
N MET A 198 -3.81 22.95 -11.21
CA MET A 198 -2.73 21.97 -11.34
C MET A 198 -1.56 22.24 -10.40
N ASP A 199 -1.18 23.50 -10.23
CA ASP A 199 -0.02 23.84 -9.39
C ASP A 199 -0.35 23.61 -7.92
N ALA A 200 -1.51 24.03 -7.45
CA ALA A 200 -1.96 23.78 -6.09
C ALA A 200 -2.22 22.28 -5.82
N ALA A 201 -2.67 21.50 -6.82
CA ALA A 201 -2.85 20.05 -6.69
C ALA A 201 -1.51 19.32 -6.56
N VAL A 202 -0.50 19.74 -7.30
CA VAL A 202 0.87 19.22 -7.17
C VAL A 202 1.43 19.52 -5.79
N ASP A 203 1.34 20.77 -5.34
CA ASP A 203 1.80 21.15 -3.99
C ASP A 203 1.09 20.34 -2.90
N ALA A 204 -0.22 20.13 -3.04
CA ALA A 204 -1.00 19.37 -2.07
C ALA A 204 -0.59 17.90 -2.01
N VAL A 205 -0.38 17.23 -3.16
CA VAL A 205 0.04 15.82 -3.19
C VAL A 205 1.49 15.63 -2.77
N CYS A 206 2.40 16.53 -3.13
CA CYS A 206 3.78 16.50 -2.67
C CYS A 206 3.85 16.62 -1.15
N GLN A 207 3.13 17.57 -0.55
CA GLN A 207 3.06 17.75 0.89
C GLN A 207 2.50 16.50 1.60
N HIS A 208 1.45 15.90 1.04
CA HIS A 208 0.86 14.66 1.54
C HIS A 208 1.87 13.49 1.55
N ILE A 209 2.64 13.32 0.48
CA ILE A 209 3.68 12.29 0.40
C ILE A 209 4.81 12.58 1.40
N ASP A 210 5.30 13.80 1.47
CA ASP A 210 6.39 14.19 2.37
C ASP A 210 6.04 13.97 3.84
N ASN A 211 4.80 14.24 4.22
CA ASN A 211 4.31 13.97 5.57
C ASN A 211 4.28 12.47 5.88
N GLN A 212 3.84 11.63 4.93
CA GLN A 212 3.89 10.18 5.06
C GLN A 212 5.33 9.68 5.20
N VAL A 213 6.26 10.18 4.37
CA VAL A 213 7.70 9.84 4.43
C VAL A 213 8.26 10.13 5.81
N SER A 214 8.09 11.37 6.26
CA SER A 214 8.64 11.84 7.52
C SER A 214 8.14 11.01 8.70
N ALA A 215 6.84 10.74 8.74
CA ALA A 215 6.24 9.96 9.81
C ALA A 215 6.75 8.50 9.85
N VAL A 216 6.88 7.83 8.70
CA VAL A 216 7.39 6.45 8.65
C VAL A 216 8.87 6.39 8.99
N ILE A 217 9.69 7.38 8.55
CA ILE A 217 11.10 7.46 8.93
C ILE A 217 11.27 7.60 10.44
N ASP A 218 10.45 8.45 11.08
CA ASP A 218 10.49 8.62 12.53
C ASP A 218 10.18 7.30 13.25
N THR A 219 9.20 6.53 12.77
CA THR A 219 8.90 5.19 13.31
C THR A 219 10.11 4.25 13.19
N ILE A 220 10.73 4.17 11.99
CA ILE A 220 11.91 3.32 11.76
C ILE A 220 13.08 3.68 12.67
N ARG A 221 13.23 4.96 13.01
CA ARG A 221 14.31 5.45 13.89
C ARG A 221 14.05 5.18 15.37
N MET A 222 12.77 5.14 15.79
CA MET A 222 12.40 4.85 17.17
C MET A 222 12.48 3.36 17.53
N GLU A 223 12.39 2.48 16.51
CA GLU A 223 12.48 1.02 16.69
C GLU A 223 13.92 0.47 16.70
N LYS A 224 14.92 1.31 16.47
CA LYS A 224 16.36 0.97 16.51
C LYS A 224 17.02 1.41 17.81
#